data_d8e7b0ba2f0131aff3f86c5925250547
#
_entry.id   d8e7b0ba2f0131aff3f86c5925250547
#
_cell.length_a   1.000
_cell.length_b   1.000
_cell.length_c   1.000
_cell.angle_alpha   90.00
_cell.angle_beta   90.00
_cell.angle_gamma   90.00
#
_symmetry.space_group_name_H-M   'P 1'
#
loop_
_entity.id
_entity.type
_entity.pdbx_description
1 polymer ?
#
loop_
_entity_poly.entity_id
_entity_poly.type
_entity_poly.pdbx_seq_one_letter_code
_entity_poly.pdbx_strand_id
1 'polypeptide(L)'
;MQEYKIYPKQFQFDKVMVQKNKCFMIMPFDEKFNCVYATIKETAEKNQVICIRADEMNGSQPIVNKIIKGILESQYIIVDITDAKPNVFYELGIAHSFRDARNILIIKQRDTQYPFDISHLPYQEYDPNNIFRLKTIISTFIKESRYITDFRDALALNDIYDYTINGDNNYIEYIENYFAEKLSIYSDILNQNTASYEEAEIEKAFVNYENLVGEIISTRKEKIIDGIIQIYIKLITRCEIEGISKKYALRFDDRLLQFGMNNDDSRIAKETDLMLALANDNKLLDLCLPWIIGYFSKSKSSSIDLNRYKLEHFLMNSDNENVNEAIINSIYNEDCHIREHMADIIGAKVIQQGFYALKTQLMVEENWFTIGSIVEAIGRVATSEDGLPVIEKWIAMNGQRMIEEKQFFLLKHLFHALLLLDSNNGNHADEFLKKYKKYMHENQVGAI
;
A
#
# COMPACT_ATOMS: atom_id res chain seq x y z
N MET A 1 -2.30 -13.01 20.68
CA MET A 1 -3.73 -13.42 20.65
C MET A 1 -4.26 -13.30 22.09
N GLN A 2 -5.05 -12.26 22.38
CA GLN A 2 -5.69 -12.15 23.71
C GLN A 2 -6.87 -13.13 23.76
N GLU A 3 -6.79 -14.08 24.71
CA GLU A 3 -7.96 -14.90 25.04
C GLU A 3 -9.00 -14.00 25.70
N TYR A 4 -10.10 -13.73 25.04
CA TYR A 4 -11.26 -13.14 25.68
C TYR A 4 -11.84 -14.15 26.66
N LYS A 5 -11.63 -13.91 27.94
CA LYS A 5 -12.29 -14.70 28.99
C LYS A 5 -13.70 -14.16 29.20
N ILE A 6 -14.67 -14.84 28.62
CA ILE A 6 -16.08 -14.54 28.87
C ILE A 6 -16.38 -14.92 30.32
N TYR A 7 -16.91 -13.97 31.08
CA TYR A 7 -17.35 -14.22 32.45
C TYR A 7 -18.88 -14.41 32.46
N PRO A 8 -19.42 -15.41 33.16
CA PRO A 8 -18.74 -16.41 34.02
C PRO A 8 -17.97 -17.47 33.23
N LYS A 9 -16.91 -18.02 33.82
CA LYS A 9 -15.95 -18.98 33.21
C LYS A 9 -16.59 -20.22 32.57
N GLN A 10 -17.82 -20.57 32.93
CA GLN A 10 -18.57 -21.71 32.38
C GLN A 10 -18.94 -21.51 30.91
N PHE A 11 -18.80 -20.30 30.36
CA PHE A 11 -19.09 -19.96 28.95
C PHE A 11 -17.80 -19.85 28.12
N GLN A 12 -16.80 -20.65 28.40
CA GLN A 12 -15.60 -20.73 27.58
C GLN A 12 -15.94 -21.44 26.27
N PHE A 13 -15.67 -20.77 25.16
CA PHE A 13 -15.75 -21.34 23.82
C PHE A 13 -14.35 -21.37 23.23
N ASP A 14 -14.03 -22.45 22.51
CA ASP A 14 -12.94 -22.46 21.58
C ASP A 14 -13.21 -21.42 20.48
N LYS A 15 -12.19 -20.98 19.79
CA LYS A 15 -12.21 -19.93 18.78
C LYS A 15 -13.54 -19.88 17.99
N VAL A 16 -14.34 -18.84 18.21
CA VAL A 16 -15.63 -18.65 17.52
C VAL A 16 -15.43 -17.66 16.37
N MET A 17 -15.79 -18.08 15.17
CA MET A 17 -15.76 -17.23 13.96
C MET A 17 -17.18 -16.79 13.58
N VAL A 18 -17.32 -15.52 13.20
CA VAL A 18 -18.60 -14.98 12.72
C VAL A 18 -18.89 -15.50 11.30
N GLN A 19 -20.04 -16.09 11.12
CA GLN A 19 -20.51 -16.55 9.82
C GLN A 19 -21.35 -15.45 9.16
N LYS A 20 -20.85 -14.90 8.04
CA LYS A 20 -21.44 -13.73 7.35
C LYS A 20 -22.85 -13.92 6.80
N ASN A 21 -23.24 -15.15 6.58
CA ASN A 21 -24.58 -15.49 6.06
C ASN A 21 -25.50 -16.14 7.12
N LYS A 22 -25.19 -15.93 8.41
CA LYS A 22 -25.94 -16.52 9.52
C LYS A 22 -26.70 -15.46 10.29
N CYS A 23 -27.96 -15.75 10.57
CA CYS A 23 -28.85 -15.00 11.44
C CYS A 23 -29.22 -15.83 12.65
N PHE A 24 -29.15 -15.27 13.85
CA PHE A 24 -29.66 -15.91 15.06
C PHE A 24 -30.92 -15.21 15.54
N MET A 25 -31.99 -16.00 15.75
CA MET A 25 -33.28 -15.50 16.22
C MET A 25 -33.43 -15.69 17.72
N ILE A 26 -33.68 -14.61 18.42
CA ILE A 26 -34.01 -14.56 19.85
C ILE A 26 -35.50 -14.24 19.98
N MET A 27 -36.30 -15.17 20.47
CA MET A 27 -37.72 -15.00 20.60
C MET A 27 -38.35 -16.02 21.57
N PRO A 28 -39.54 -15.79 22.10
CA PRO A 28 -40.25 -16.81 22.86
C PRO A 28 -40.49 -18.08 22.02
N PHE A 29 -40.47 -19.24 22.69
CA PHE A 29 -40.71 -20.53 22.01
C PHE A 29 -42.19 -20.95 21.97
N ASP A 30 -43.14 -20.06 22.32
CA ASP A 30 -44.55 -20.35 22.29
C ASP A 30 -45.05 -20.57 20.87
N GLU A 31 -45.94 -21.55 20.66
CA GLU A 31 -46.47 -21.94 19.34
C GLU A 31 -47.07 -20.79 18.52
N LYS A 32 -47.64 -19.78 19.19
CA LYS A 32 -48.18 -18.57 18.53
C LYS A 32 -47.14 -17.79 17.70
N PHE A 33 -45.87 -17.93 17.99
CA PHE A 33 -44.77 -17.27 17.26
C PHE A 33 -44.22 -18.08 16.07
N ASN A 34 -44.69 -19.35 15.90
CA ASN A 34 -44.15 -20.19 14.83
C ASN A 34 -44.39 -19.62 13.43
N CYS A 35 -45.52 -18.98 13.18
CA CYS A 35 -45.81 -18.33 11.91
C CYS A 35 -44.89 -17.15 11.64
N VAL A 36 -44.61 -16.34 12.68
CA VAL A 36 -43.64 -15.21 12.61
C VAL A 36 -42.25 -15.72 12.34
N TYR A 37 -41.80 -16.75 13.08
CA TYR A 37 -40.51 -17.35 12.88
C TYR A 37 -40.33 -17.94 11.48
N ALA A 38 -41.32 -18.69 10.99
CA ALA A 38 -41.30 -19.25 9.62
C ALA A 38 -41.16 -18.13 8.57
N THR A 39 -41.87 -17.02 8.77
CA THR A 39 -41.80 -15.87 7.86
C THR A 39 -40.43 -15.20 7.87
N ILE A 40 -39.84 -15.04 9.06
CA ILE A 40 -38.46 -14.49 9.20
C ILE A 40 -37.47 -15.40 8.53
N LYS A 41 -37.53 -16.71 8.80
CA LYS A 41 -36.65 -17.73 8.24
C LYS A 41 -36.72 -17.77 6.70
N GLU A 42 -37.93 -17.86 6.13
CA GLU A 42 -38.14 -17.83 4.68
C GLU A 42 -37.58 -16.54 4.04
N THR A 43 -37.78 -15.39 4.73
CA THR A 43 -37.30 -14.11 4.21
C THR A 43 -35.79 -13.99 4.27
N ALA A 44 -35.15 -14.47 5.34
CA ALA A 44 -33.72 -14.53 5.47
C ALA A 44 -33.09 -15.44 4.38
N GLU A 45 -33.66 -16.62 4.16
CA GLU A 45 -33.22 -17.57 3.14
C GLU A 45 -33.31 -16.97 1.72
N LYS A 46 -34.36 -16.21 1.39
CA LYS A 46 -34.48 -15.47 0.12
C LYS A 46 -33.39 -14.41 -0.06
N ASN A 47 -32.83 -13.92 1.04
CA ASN A 47 -31.68 -13.00 1.05
C ASN A 47 -30.36 -13.74 1.24
N GLN A 48 -30.30 -15.06 1.04
CA GLN A 48 -29.10 -15.91 1.17
C GLN A 48 -28.50 -15.93 2.60
N VAL A 49 -29.36 -15.78 3.62
CA VAL A 49 -28.99 -15.82 5.03
C VAL A 49 -29.68 -17.00 5.70
N ILE A 50 -28.90 -17.84 6.39
CA ILE A 50 -29.41 -18.97 7.15
C ILE A 50 -29.87 -18.47 8.52
N CYS A 51 -31.17 -18.51 8.78
CA CYS A 51 -31.74 -18.12 10.06
C CYS A 51 -32.00 -19.33 10.95
N ILE A 52 -31.47 -19.32 12.18
CA ILE A 52 -31.62 -20.39 13.16
C ILE A 52 -32.07 -19.86 14.51
N ARG A 53 -32.79 -20.67 15.27
CA ARG A 53 -33.17 -20.43 16.67
C ARG A 53 -32.49 -21.48 17.58
N ALA A 54 -32.35 -21.19 18.86
CA ALA A 54 -31.57 -22.02 19.79
C ALA A 54 -32.09 -23.48 19.91
N ASP A 55 -33.38 -23.70 19.76
CA ASP A 55 -34.00 -25.03 19.77
C ASP A 55 -33.69 -25.88 18.52
N GLU A 56 -33.33 -25.24 17.40
CA GLU A 56 -32.91 -25.93 16.19
C GLU A 56 -31.43 -26.34 16.20
N MET A 57 -30.65 -25.86 17.19
CA MET A 57 -29.24 -26.18 17.29
C MET A 57 -29.02 -27.59 17.86
N ASN A 58 -28.32 -28.44 17.09
CA ASN A 58 -27.96 -29.81 17.51
C ASN A 58 -26.99 -29.83 18.71
N GLY A 59 -27.02 -30.95 19.46
CA GLY A 59 -26.09 -31.24 20.55
C GLY A 59 -26.73 -31.21 21.93
N SER A 60 -26.10 -31.88 22.90
CA SER A 60 -26.54 -32.04 24.28
C SER A 60 -26.07 -30.92 25.22
N GLN A 61 -25.53 -29.83 24.70
CA GLN A 61 -25.08 -28.69 25.49
C GLN A 61 -26.24 -27.95 26.14
N PRO A 62 -26.02 -27.30 27.32
CA PRO A 62 -27.01 -26.43 27.93
C PRO A 62 -27.54 -25.38 26.95
N ILE A 63 -28.83 -25.06 27.01
CA ILE A 63 -29.48 -24.12 26.09
C ILE A 63 -28.80 -22.75 26.08
N VAL A 64 -28.30 -22.29 27.23
CA VAL A 64 -27.58 -21.00 27.38
C VAL A 64 -26.30 -21.00 26.53
N ASN A 65 -25.57 -22.10 26.49
CA ASN A 65 -24.36 -22.21 25.64
C ASN A 65 -24.71 -22.16 24.15
N LYS A 66 -25.83 -22.77 23.74
CA LYS A 66 -26.33 -22.69 22.36
C LYS A 66 -26.68 -21.25 21.98
N ILE A 67 -27.34 -20.52 22.90
CA ILE A 67 -27.73 -19.11 22.70
C ILE A 67 -26.48 -18.23 22.55
N ILE A 68 -25.52 -18.32 23.48
CA ILE A 68 -24.30 -17.53 23.41
C ILE A 68 -23.51 -17.87 22.13
N LYS A 69 -23.39 -19.16 21.80
CA LYS A 69 -22.74 -19.58 20.56
C LYS A 69 -23.47 -19.03 19.32
N GLY A 70 -24.82 -19.11 19.30
CA GLY A 70 -25.62 -18.55 18.22
C GLY A 70 -25.39 -17.05 18.03
N ILE A 71 -25.34 -16.29 19.15
CA ILE A 71 -25.05 -14.84 19.14
C ILE A 71 -23.62 -14.58 18.62
N LEU A 72 -22.64 -15.32 19.09
CA LEU A 72 -21.22 -15.12 18.70
C LEU A 72 -20.93 -15.50 17.24
N GLU A 73 -21.56 -16.56 16.73
CA GLU A 73 -21.34 -17.05 15.37
C GLU A 73 -22.15 -16.28 14.29
N SER A 74 -23.20 -15.56 14.67
CA SER A 74 -24.12 -14.99 13.69
C SER A 74 -23.81 -13.54 13.38
N GLN A 75 -23.81 -13.18 12.10
CA GLN A 75 -23.70 -11.79 11.64
C GLN A 75 -24.92 -10.97 12.01
N TYR A 76 -26.11 -11.55 11.84
CA TYR A 76 -27.39 -10.89 12.09
C TYR A 76 -28.05 -11.46 13.34
N ILE A 77 -28.58 -10.57 14.18
CA ILE A 77 -29.39 -10.96 15.35
C ILE A 77 -30.76 -10.32 15.18
N ILE A 78 -31.80 -11.11 15.27
CA ILE A 78 -33.19 -10.61 15.29
C ILE A 78 -33.78 -10.97 16.65
N VAL A 79 -34.36 -9.98 17.33
CA VAL A 79 -34.91 -10.15 18.66
C VAL A 79 -36.38 -9.76 18.66
N ASP A 80 -37.27 -10.70 18.93
CA ASP A 80 -38.72 -10.43 19.13
C ASP A 80 -39.04 -10.25 20.61
N ILE A 81 -39.29 -9.02 21.01
CA ILE A 81 -39.61 -8.63 22.40
C ILE A 81 -41.10 -8.66 22.71
N THR A 82 -41.94 -9.18 21.81
CA THR A 82 -43.35 -9.39 22.09
C THR A 82 -43.55 -10.22 23.37
N ASP A 83 -44.54 -9.98 24.16
CA ASP A 83 -44.78 -10.61 25.46
C ASP A 83 -43.81 -10.24 26.59
N ALA A 84 -42.80 -9.41 26.36
CA ALA A 84 -41.85 -8.94 27.36
C ALA A 84 -41.27 -10.06 28.22
N LYS A 85 -40.88 -11.21 27.62
CA LYS A 85 -40.31 -12.37 28.34
C LYS A 85 -38.94 -12.03 28.92
N PRO A 86 -38.71 -12.26 30.24
CA PRO A 86 -37.42 -11.93 30.87
C PRO A 86 -36.20 -12.59 30.21
N ASN A 87 -36.34 -13.82 29.72
CA ASN A 87 -35.26 -14.54 29.05
C ASN A 87 -34.81 -13.84 27.75
N VAL A 88 -35.76 -13.32 26.97
CA VAL A 88 -35.47 -12.58 25.72
C VAL A 88 -34.65 -11.31 26.02
N PHE A 89 -34.98 -10.59 27.10
CA PHE A 89 -34.21 -9.41 27.50
C PHE A 89 -32.82 -9.74 28.02
N TYR A 90 -32.67 -10.85 28.75
CA TYR A 90 -31.37 -11.34 29.15
C TYR A 90 -30.48 -11.67 27.94
N GLU A 91 -31.05 -12.35 26.96
CA GLU A 91 -30.38 -12.70 25.69
C GLU A 91 -30.07 -11.46 24.85
N LEU A 92 -30.96 -10.47 24.81
CA LEU A 92 -30.73 -9.17 24.16
C LEU A 92 -29.55 -8.43 24.82
N GLY A 93 -29.47 -8.43 26.16
CA GLY A 93 -28.33 -7.85 26.89
C GLY A 93 -27.02 -8.52 26.54
N ILE A 94 -27.01 -9.85 26.39
CA ILE A 94 -25.85 -10.60 25.91
C ILE A 94 -25.52 -10.20 24.48
N ALA A 95 -26.52 -10.12 23.60
CA ALA A 95 -26.29 -9.72 22.21
C ALA A 95 -25.67 -8.31 22.12
N HIS A 96 -26.14 -7.34 22.89
CA HIS A 96 -25.58 -5.99 22.95
C HIS A 96 -24.13 -5.97 23.49
N SER A 97 -23.74 -6.93 24.32
CA SER A 97 -22.36 -7.02 24.84
C SER A 97 -21.36 -7.53 23.81
N PHE A 98 -21.81 -8.30 22.82
CA PHE A 98 -20.94 -8.95 21.83
C PHE A 98 -21.13 -8.47 20.39
N ARG A 99 -22.24 -7.78 20.12
CA ARG A 99 -22.61 -7.32 18.79
C ARG A 99 -22.89 -5.84 18.78
N ASP A 100 -22.62 -5.21 17.67
CA ASP A 100 -23.04 -3.84 17.45
C ASP A 100 -24.56 -3.76 17.30
N ALA A 101 -25.13 -2.71 17.87
CA ALA A 101 -26.56 -2.45 17.81
C ALA A 101 -27.11 -2.44 16.37
N ARG A 102 -26.30 -2.06 15.38
CA ARG A 102 -26.70 -2.04 13.96
C ARG A 102 -26.88 -3.43 13.34
N ASN A 103 -26.25 -4.47 13.93
CA ASN A 103 -26.44 -5.86 13.55
C ASN A 103 -27.53 -6.56 14.36
N ILE A 104 -28.23 -5.83 15.21
CA ILE A 104 -29.34 -6.31 16.03
C ILE A 104 -30.61 -5.61 15.61
N LEU A 105 -31.56 -6.36 15.08
CA LEU A 105 -32.91 -5.88 14.79
C LEU A 105 -33.84 -6.27 15.93
N ILE A 106 -34.39 -5.28 16.60
CA ILE A 106 -35.45 -5.50 17.60
C ILE A 106 -36.81 -5.33 16.92
N ILE A 107 -37.67 -6.34 17.04
CA ILE A 107 -39.02 -6.32 16.55
C ILE A 107 -40.01 -6.57 17.69
N LYS A 108 -41.21 -6.03 17.55
CA LYS A 108 -42.35 -6.35 18.43
C LYS A 108 -43.68 -6.33 17.68
N GLN A 109 -44.63 -7.09 18.17
CA GLN A 109 -45.98 -7.01 17.67
C GLN A 109 -46.58 -5.66 18.03
N ARG A 110 -47.37 -5.06 17.12
CA ARG A 110 -48.10 -3.84 17.35
C ARG A 110 -49.00 -3.97 18.60
N ASP A 111 -49.17 -2.88 19.32
CA ASP A 111 -50.02 -2.78 20.52
C ASP A 111 -49.58 -3.63 21.72
N THR A 112 -48.35 -4.14 21.71
CA THR A 112 -47.79 -4.80 22.90
C THR A 112 -46.96 -3.82 23.73
N GLN A 113 -47.03 -3.98 25.05
CA GLN A 113 -46.22 -3.19 25.99
C GLN A 113 -44.83 -3.78 26.15
N TYR A 114 -43.84 -2.95 26.43
CA TYR A 114 -42.50 -3.36 26.73
C TYR A 114 -41.89 -2.54 27.90
N PRO A 115 -40.86 -3.05 28.58
CA PRO A 115 -40.29 -2.39 29.75
C PRO A 115 -39.73 -1.00 29.44
N PHE A 116 -39.87 -0.08 30.39
CA PHE A 116 -39.40 1.30 30.30
C PHE A 116 -37.87 1.34 30.10
N ASP A 117 -37.13 0.45 30.72
CA ASP A 117 -35.64 0.42 30.71
C ASP A 117 -35.05 0.28 29.31
N ILE A 118 -35.78 -0.28 28.36
CA ILE A 118 -35.33 -0.43 26.95
C ILE A 118 -36.09 0.49 25.99
N SER A 119 -36.89 1.43 26.49
CA SER A 119 -37.69 2.34 25.67
C SER A 119 -36.87 3.26 24.75
N HIS A 120 -35.59 3.43 25.05
CA HIS A 120 -34.64 4.20 24.27
C HIS A 120 -34.05 3.41 23.08
N LEU A 121 -34.24 2.08 23.00
CA LEU A 121 -33.74 1.26 21.92
C LEU A 121 -34.67 1.35 20.71
N PRO A 122 -34.13 1.52 19.48
CA PRO A 122 -34.95 1.51 18.28
C PRO A 122 -35.51 0.10 18.01
N TYR A 123 -36.78 0.02 17.68
CA TYR A 123 -37.45 -1.21 17.31
C TYR A 123 -38.38 -1.00 16.11
N GLN A 124 -38.74 -2.11 15.45
CA GLN A 124 -39.71 -2.12 14.36
C GLN A 124 -40.97 -2.87 14.78
N GLU A 125 -42.15 -2.30 14.47
CA GLU A 125 -43.43 -2.96 14.75
C GLU A 125 -43.92 -3.79 13.57
N TYR A 126 -44.38 -5.00 13.86
CA TYR A 126 -45.05 -5.84 12.89
C TYR A 126 -46.45 -6.20 13.30
N ASP A 127 -47.30 -6.56 12.34
CA ASP A 127 -48.61 -7.09 12.54
C ASP A 127 -48.60 -8.55 12.07
N PRO A 128 -48.92 -9.55 12.92
CA PRO A 128 -48.93 -10.94 12.54
C PRO A 128 -49.97 -11.25 11.45
N ASN A 129 -51.00 -10.39 11.27
CA ASN A 129 -51.98 -10.48 10.20
C ASN A 129 -51.49 -9.81 8.90
N ASN A 130 -50.40 -9.04 8.94
CA ASN A 130 -49.81 -8.38 7.78
C ASN A 130 -48.32 -8.76 7.61
N ILE A 131 -48.07 -9.99 7.17
CA ILE A 131 -46.77 -10.57 7.01
C ILE A 131 -45.89 -9.82 5.98
N PHE A 132 -46.50 -9.10 5.03
CA PHE A 132 -45.76 -8.35 4.01
C PHE A 132 -44.81 -7.30 4.61
N ARG A 133 -45.32 -6.55 5.62
CA ARG A 133 -44.48 -5.55 6.32
C ARG A 133 -43.32 -6.20 7.04
N LEU A 134 -43.55 -7.34 7.71
CA LEU A 134 -42.45 -8.09 8.38
C LEU A 134 -41.37 -8.52 7.38
N LYS A 135 -41.75 -9.09 6.23
CA LYS A 135 -40.84 -9.45 5.16
C LYS A 135 -40.00 -8.25 4.68
N THR A 136 -40.61 -7.09 4.53
CA THR A 136 -39.91 -5.86 4.14
C THR A 136 -38.90 -5.45 5.20
N ILE A 137 -39.28 -5.41 6.49
CA ILE A 137 -38.39 -5.07 7.61
C ILE A 137 -37.15 -5.97 7.62
N ILE A 138 -37.36 -7.29 7.54
CA ILE A 138 -36.25 -8.28 7.55
C ILE A 138 -35.35 -8.12 6.34
N SER A 139 -35.90 -7.97 5.13
CA SER A 139 -35.10 -7.79 3.90
C SER A 139 -34.27 -6.51 3.93
N THR A 140 -34.86 -5.40 4.41
CA THR A 140 -34.16 -4.13 4.56
C THR A 140 -33.03 -4.24 5.57
N PHE A 141 -33.30 -4.81 6.74
CA PHE A 141 -32.29 -5.02 7.79
C PHE A 141 -31.10 -5.84 7.27
N ILE A 142 -31.33 -6.96 6.59
CA ILE A 142 -30.26 -7.81 6.05
C ILE A 142 -29.42 -7.03 5.03
N LYS A 143 -30.05 -6.24 4.14
CA LYS A 143 -29.34 -5.45 3.13
C LYS A 143 -28.53 -4.32 3.75
N GLU A 144 -29.11 -3.58 4.68
CA GLU A 144 -28.44 -2.49 5.38
C GLU A 144 -27.30 -3.01 6.26
N SER A 145 -27.50 -4.13 6.98
CA SER A 145 -26.45 -4.72 7.81
C SER A 145 -25.30 -5.29 6.99
N ARG A 146 -25.52 -5.81 5.78
CA ARG A 146 -24.44 -6.21 4.86
C ARG A 146 -23.56 -5.01 4.51
N TYR A 147 -24.16 -3.89 4.18
CA TYR A 147 -23.43 -2.66 3.92
C TYR A 147 -22.65 -2.18 5.15
N ILE A 148 -23.31 -2.13 6.30
CA ILE A 148 -22.69 -1.72 7.58
C ILE A 148 -21.57 -2.68 8.01
N THR A 149 -21.72 -3.98 7.75
CA THR A 149 -20.66 -4.95 8.11
C THR A 149 -19.41 -4.74 7.28
N ASP A 150 -19.54 -4.46 6.00
CA ASP A 150 -18.40 -4.14 5.14
C ASP A 150 -17.71 -2.85 5.59
N PHE A 151 -18.46 -1.84 6.00
CA PHE A 151 -17.96 -0.62 6.60
C PHE A 151 -17.34 -0.86 7.99
N ARG A 152 -17.93 -1.72 8.82
CA ARG A 152 -17.44 -2.08 10.15
C ARG A 152 -16.21 -2.94 10.13
N ASP A 153 -16.12 -3.85 9.21
CA ASP A 153 -14.87 -4.59 9.01
C ASP A 153 -13.73 -3.60 8.70
N ALA A 154 -14.05 -2.51 8.02
CA ALA A 154 -13.15 -1.40 7.82
C ALA A 154 -12.87 -0.56 9.09
N LEU A 155 -13.89 -0.37 9.97
CA LEU A 155 -13.74 0.30 11.26
C LEU A 155 -13.11 -0.60 12.34
N ALA A 156 -13.33 -1.92 12.32
CA ALA A 156 -12.67 -2.87 13.20
C ALA A 156 -11.15 -2.89 12.99
N LEU A 157 -10.68 -2.51 11.81
CA LEU A 157 -9.26 -2.19 11.59
C LEU A 157 -8.79 -1.02 12.45
N ASN A 158 -9.66 -0.05 12.77
CA ASN A 158 -9.34 1.06 13.68
C ASN A 158 -9.19 0.60 15.14
N ASP A 159 -10.06 -0.30 15.61
CA ASP A 159 -10.02 -0.79 16.99
C ASP A 159 -8.79 -1.70 17.21
N ILE A 160 -8.44 -2.48 16.20
CA ILE A 160 -7.25 -3.32 16.22
C ILE A 160 -5.98 -2.48 16.16
N TYR A 161 -6.01 -1.36 15.46
CA TYR A 161 -4.90 -0.44 15.39
C TYR A 161 -4.58 0.22 16.76
N ASP A 162 -5.58 0.64 17.51
CA ASP A 162 -5.37 1.18 18.86
C ASP A 162 -4.73 0.13 19.81
N TYR A 163 -4.88 -1.16 19.51
CA TYR A 163 -4.26 -2.28 20.23
C TYR A 163 -2.80 -2.55 19.82
N THR A 164 -2.44 -2.31 18.53
CA THR A 164 -1.11 -2.63 17.99
C THR A 164 -0.08 -1.50 18.17
N ILE A 165 -0.50 -0.29 18.55
CA ILE A 165 0.42 0.84 18.84
C ILE A 165 1.44 0.51 19.94
N ASN A 166 1.19 -0.52 20.74
CA ASN A 166 2.05 -0.91 21.87
C ASN A 166 3.15 -1.92 21.54
N GLY A 167 3.49 -2.20 20.30
CA GLY A 167 4.79 -2.81 20.03
C GLY A 167 4.94 -3.96 19.04
N ASP A 168 4.04 -4.27 18.13
CA ASP A 168 4.23 -5.40 17.21
C ASP A 168 4.35 -4.99 15.73
N ASN A 169 5.48 -5.42 15.12
CA ASN A 169 5.78 -5.26 13.69
C ASN A 169 4.89 -6.10 12.75
N ASN A 170 3.93 -6.86 13.27
CA ASN A 170 3.02 -7.74 12.51
C ASN A 170 1.77 -7.01 11.98
N TYR A 171 1.76 -5.70 12.05
CA TYR A 171 0.65 -4.84 11.60
C TYR A 171 0.31 -5.01 10.11
N ILE A 172 1.32 -5.01 9.26
CA ILE A 172 1.12 -5.17 7.80
C ILE A 172 0.58 -6.58 7.50
N GLU A 173 1.17 -7.60 8.11
CA GLU A 173 0.73 -8.99 7.97
C GLU A 173 -0.71 -9.20 8.49
N TYR A 174 -1.10 -8.49 9.53
CA TYR A 174 -2.46 -8.54 10.05
C TYR A 174 -3.46 -7.88 9.09
N ILE A 175 -3.15 -6.69 8.57
CA ILE A 175 -3.95 -6.02 7.53
C ILE A 175 -4.00 -6.87 6.27
N GLU A 176 -2.89 -7.47 5.86
CA GLU A 176 -2.82 -8.41 4.74
C GLU A 176 -3.71 -9.63 4.97
N ASN A 177 -3.67 -10.24 6.14
CA ASN A 177 -4.51 -11.40 6.46
C ASN A 177 -5.99 -11.03 6.60
N TYR A 178 -6.32 -9.86 7.10
CA TYR A 178 -7.70 -9.35 7.18
C TYR A 178 -8.25 -9.00 5.79
N PHE A 179 -7.48 -8.30 4.97
CA PHE A 179 -7.84 -8.04 3.59
C PHE A 179 -7.65 -9.29 2.73
N ALA A 180 -6.74 -10.22 3.05
CA ALA A 180 -6.61 -11.47 2.32
C ALA A 180 -7.87 -12.34 2.41
N GLU A 181 -8.64 -12.27 3.48
CA GLU A 181 -9.94 -12.96 3.56
C GLU A 181 -11.01 -12.26 2.72
N LYS A 182 -11.00 -10.93 2.66
CA LYS A 182 -11.87 -10.13 1.76
C LYS A 182 -11.29 -9.97 0.37
N LEU A 183 -9.98 -9.95 0.28
CA LEU A 183 -9.19 -10.02 -0.94
C LEU A 183 -8.92 -11.47 -1.33
N SER A 184 -9.50 -12.50 -0.67
CA SER A 184 -9.31 -13.88 -1.11
C SER A 184 -9.79 -14.06 -2.55
N ILE A 185 -10.85 -13.37 -2.93
CA ILE A 185 -11.22 -13.22 -4.34
C ILE A 185 -10.09 -12.55 -5.13
N TYR A 186 -9.41 -11.55 -4.56
CA TYR A 186 -8.30 -10.82 -5.19
C TYR A 186 -6.97 -11.55 -5.01
N SER A 187 -6.73 -12.24 -3.90
CA SER A 187 -5.54 -13.08 -3.71
C SER A 187 -5.63 -14.37 -4.50
N ASP A 188 -6.81 -14.90 -4.73
CA ASP A 188 -7.03 -16.01 -5.66
C ASP A 188 -6.85 -15.55 -7.11
N ILE A 189 -7.33 -14.36 -7.46
CA ILE A 189 -7.06 -13.68 -8.73
C ILE A 189 -5.55 -13.35 -8.86
N LEU A 190 -4.87 -12.98 -7.78
CA LEU A 190 -3.46 -12.57 -7.80
C LEU A 190 -2.47 -13.72 -7.53
N ASN A 191 -2.89 -14.83 -6.91
CA ASN A 191 -2.03 -15.96 -6.56
C ASN A 191 -2.27 -17.23 -7.41
N GLN A 192 -3.35 -17.31 -8.17
CA GLN A 192 -3.63 -18.44 -9.05
C GLN A 192 -3.75 -17.97 -10.50
N ASN A 193 -3.09 -18.71 -11.41
CA ASN A 193 -3.24 -18.64 -12.86
C ASN A 193 -4.34 -17.68 -13.33
N THR A 194 -3.97 -16.44 -13.61
CA THR A 194 -4.83 -15.39 -14.19
C THR A 194 -5.53 -15.82 -15.49
N ALA A 195 -5.11 -16.94 -16.07
CA ALA A 195 -5.75 -17.56 -17.24
C ALA A 195 -7.22 -17.94 -17.05
N SER A 196 -7.76 -17.93 -15.83
CA SER A 196 -9.15 -18.32 -15.52
C SER A 196 -10.10 -17.16 -15.26
N TYR A 197 -9.60 -15.91 -15.14
CA TYR A 197 -10.42 -14.73 -14.85
C TYR A 197 -10.47 -13.78 -16.05
N GLU A 198 -11.66 -13.26 -16.34
CA GLU A 198 -11.80 -12.22 -17.36
C GLU A 198 -11.20 -10.90 -16.84
N GLU A 199 -10.55 -10.14 -17.73
CA GLU A 199 -9.95 -8.84 -17.42
C GLU A 199 -10.93 -7.90 -16.69
N ALA A 200 -12.21 -7.94 -17.07
CA ALA A 200 -13.29 -7.17 -16.43
C ALA A 200 -13.51 -7.54 -14.94
N GLU A 201 -13.26 -8.79 -14.54
CA GLU A 201 -13.42 -9.23 -13.16
C GLU A 201 -12.28 -8.70 -12.29
N ILE A 202 -11.05 -8.72 -12.81
CA ILE A 202 -9.87 -8.17 -12.13
C ILE A 202 -10.01 -6.65 -12.00
N GLU A 203 -10.44 -5.97 -13.06
CA GLU A 203 -10.67 -4.53 -13.01
C GLU A 203 -11.76 -4.15 -12.00
N LYS A 204 -12.85 -4.89 -11.96
CA LYS A 204 -13.91 -4.72 -10.94
C LYS A 204 -13.36 -4.89 -9.52
N ALA A 205 -12.40 -5.78 -9.36
CA ALA A 205 -11.71 -6.00 -8.09
C ALA A 205 -10.95 -4.76 -7.64
N PHE A 206 -10.16 -4.14 -8.51
CA PHE A 206 -9.46 -2.88 -8.22
C PHE A 206 -10.44 -1.75 -7.87
N VAL A 207 -11.51 -1.59 -8.64
CA VAL A 207 -12.54 -0.56 -8.39
C VAL A 207 -13.19 -0.76 -7.03
N ASN A 208 -13.53 -1.98 -6.66
CA ASN A 208 -14.12 -2.28 -5.36
C ASN A 208 -13.15 -2.00 -4.21
N TYR A 209 -11.85 -2.28 -4.40
CA TYR A 209 -10.81 -1.94 -3.43
C TYR A 209 -10.69 -0.42 -3.26
N GLU A 210 -10.61 0.33 -4.35
CA GLU A 210 -10.52 1.79 -4.32
C GLU A 210 -11.74 2.42 -3.62
N ASN A 211 -12.95 1.90 -3.86
CA ASN A 211 -14.17 2.36 -3.20
C ASN A 211 -14.14 2.08 -1.68
N LEU A 212 -13.74 0.86 -1.29
CA LEU A 212 -13.60 0.50 0.13
C LEU A 212 -12.58 1.40 0.83
N VAL A 213 -11.46 1.66 0.19
CA VAL A 213 -10.41 2.56 0.69
C VAL A 213 -10.93 3.99 0.84
N GLY A 214 -11.69 4.51 -0.12
CA GLY A 214 -12.32 5.84 -0.05
C GLY A 214 -13.23 5.99 1.18
N GLU A 215 -13.94 4.94 1.56
CA GLU A 215 -14.79 4.91 2.76
C GLU A 215 -13.96 4.88 4.07
N ILE A 216 -12.87 4.14 4.11
CA ILE A 216 -11.99 4.02 5.28
C ILE A 216 -11.24 5.33 5.57
N ILE A 217 -10.83 6.04 4.53
CA ILE A 217 -10.02 7.28 4.65
C ILE A 217 -10.78 8.41 5.30
N SER A 218 -12.10 8.40 5.28
CA SER A 218 -12.90 9.36 6.04
C SER A 218 -12.57 9.37 7.54
N THR A 219 -11.87 8.34 8.04
CA THR A 219 -11.47 8.20 9.46
C THR A 219 -10.17 8.93 9.84
N ARG A 220 -9.39 9.49 8.90
CA ARG A 220 -8.22 10.36 9.08
C ARG A 220 -7.05 9.81 9.92
N LYS A 221 -6.82 8.53 10.01
CA LYS A 221 -5.66 7.96 10.73
C LYS A 221 -4.51 7.66 9.75
N GLU A 222 -3.45 8.48 9.75
CA GLU A 222 -2.31 8.42 8.81
C GLU A 222 -1.69 7.02 8.67
N LYS A 223 -1.48 6.31 9.77
CA LYS A 223 -0.84 4.98 9.71
C LYS A 223 -1.71 3.89 9.08
N ILE A 224 -3.04 4.01 9.17
CA ILE A 224 -3.96 3.09 8.47
C ILE A 224 -3.91 3.38 6.97
N ILE A 225 -3.87 4.66 6.60
CA ILE A 225 -3.69 5.10 5.23
C ILE A 225 -2.41 4.52 4.64
N ASP A 226 -1.30 4.59 5.38
CA ASP A 226 -0.03 4.00 4.96
C ASP A 226 -0.13 2.50 4.70
N GLY A 227 -0.74 1.74 5.60
CA GLY A 227 -0.95 0.30 5.44
C GLY A 227 -1.80 -0.04 4.22
N ILE A 228 -2.88 0.70 4.00
CA ILE A 228 -3.77 0.56 2.84
C ILE A 228 -3.03 0.84 1.54
N ILE A 229 -2.22 1.90 1.50
CA ILE A 229 -1.42 2.24 0.32
C ILE A 229 -0.40 1.15 0.03
N GLN A 230 0.26 0.58 1.05
CA GLN A 230 1.18 -0.54 0.86
C GLN A 230 0.47 -1.78 0.26
N ILE A 231 -0.75 -2.09 0.70
CA ILE A 231 -1.55 -3.15 0.10
C ILE A 231 -1.88 -2.82 -1.36
N TYR A 232 -2.24 -1.58 -1.66
CA TYR A 232 -2.55 -1.16 -3.02
C TYR A 232 -1.32 -1.28 -3.94
N ILE A 233 -0.13 -0.89 -3.48
CA ILE A 233 1.14 -1.12 -4.18
C ILE A 233 1.32 -2.61 -4.46
N LYS A 234 1.11 -3.49 -3.48
CA LYS A 234 1.22 -4.94 -3.66
C LYS A 234 0.21 -5.48 -4.67
N LEU A 235 -1.03 -4.97 -4.68
CA LEU A 235 -2.03 -5.37 -5.66
C LEU A 235 -1.58 -5.02 -7.09
N ILE A 236 -1.09 -3.82 -7.31
CA ILE A 236 -0.58 -3.37 -8.61
C ILE A 236 0.62 -4.21 -9.04
N THR A 237 1.57 -4.46 -8.13
CA THR A 237 2.80 -5.20 -8.44
C THR A 237 2.55 -6.68 -8.71
N ARG A 238 1.57 -7.29 -8.04
CA ARG A 238 1.20 -8.71 -8.23
C ARG A 238 0.26 -8.95 -9.41
N CYS A 239 -0.38 -7.90 -9.94
CA CYS A 239 -1.26 -8.03 -11.10
C CYS A 239 -0.45 -8.47 -12.33
N GLU A 240 -0.81 -9.64 -12.90
CA GLU A 240 -0.11 -10.22 -14.07
C GLU A 240 -0.60 -9.64 -15.40
N ILE A 241 -1.75 -8.95 -15.41
CA ILE A 241 -2.26 -8.29 -16.61
C ILE A 241 -1.60 -6.92 -16.73
N GLU A 242 -0.63 -6.82 -17.63
CA GLU A 242 0.20 -5.63 -17.84
C GLU A 242 -0.65 -4.36 -18.08
N GLY A 243 -1.69 -4.44 -18.90
CA GLY A 243 -2.59 -3.32 -19.19
C GLY A 243 -3.28 -2.77 -17.94
N ILE A 244 -3.73 -3.63 -17.05
CA ILE A 244 -4.37 -3.26 -15.78
C ILE A 244 -3.32 -2.71 -14.81
N SER A 245 -2.20 -3.41 -14.63
CA SER A 245 -1.12 -2.97 -13.75
C SER A 245 -0.61 -1.57 -14.15
N LYS A 246 -0.35 -1.34 -15.44
CA LYS A 246 0.07 -0.05 -15.98
C LYS A 246 -0.98 1.05 -15.78
N LYS A 247 -2.26 0.75 -16.02
CA LYS A 247 -3.37 1.68 -15.80
C LYS A 247 -3.44 2.18 -14.37
N TYR A 248 -3.36 1.27 -13.39
CA TYR A 248 -3.45 1.62 -11.98
C TYR A 248 -2.16 2.26 -11.46
N ALA A 249 -0.98 1.87 -11.97
CA ALA A 249 0.27 2.54 -11.67
C ALA A 249 0.28 4.00 -12.15
N LEU A 250 -0.20 4.28 -13.38
CA LEU A 250 -0.30 5.65 -13.90
C LEU A 250 -1.29 6.54 -13.15
N ARG A 251 -2.32 5.96 -12.54
CA ARG A 251 -3.34 6.67 -11.75
C ARG A 251 -3.00 6.78 -10.28
N PHE A 252 -1.85 6.28 -9.87
CA PHE A 252 -1.52 6.12 -8.45
C PHE A 252 -1.44 7.46 -7.72
N ASP A 253 -0.83 8.51 -8.31
CA ASP A 253 -0.76 9.83 -7.69
C ASP A 253 -2.16 10.43 -7.46
N ASP A 254 -3.05 10.36 -8.44
CA ASP A 254 -4.44 10.80 -8.30
C ASP A 254 -5.16 10.04 -7.18
N ARG A 255 -4.86 8.75 -7.02
CA ARG A 255 -5.42 7.93 -5.94
C ARG A 255 -4.85 8.28 -4.58
N LEU A 256 -3.57 8.58 -4.48
CA LEU A 256 -2.97 9.06 -3.25
C LEU A 256 -3.64 10.35 -2.76
N LEU A 257 -3.96 11.29 -3.66
CA LEU A 257 -4.73 12.48 -3.33
C LEU A 257 -6.13 12.15 -2.81
N GLN A 258 -6.85 11.24 -3.47
CA GLN A 258 -8.16 10.77 -3.02
C GLN A 258 -8.07 10.05 -1.68
N PHE A 259 -6.97 9.37 -1.41
CA PHE A 259 -6.66 8.74 -0.13
C PHE A 259 -6.24 9.76 0.96
N GLY A 260 -6.35 11.05 0.70
CA GLY A 260 -6.09 12.11 1.68
C GLY A 260 -4.61 12.43 1.88
N MET A 261 -3.72 11.93 1.03
CA MET A 261 -2.30 12.29 1.05
C MET A 261 -2.09 13.64 0.33
N ASN A 262 -2.16 14.72 1.11
CA ASN A 262 -2.02 16.09 0.59
C ASN A 262 -0.57 16.62 0.68
N ASN A 263 0.32 15.88 1.34
CA ASN A 263 1.73 16.27 1.47
C ASN A 263 2.51 15.68 0.28
N ASP A 264 3.12 16.56 -0.52
CA ASP A 264 3.89 16.17 -1.71
C ASP A 264 5.06 15.24 -1.38
N ASP A 265 5.77 15.48 -0.29
CA ASP A 265 6.90 14.62 0.12
C ASP A 265 6.42 13.19 0.44
N SER A 266 5.28 13.06 1.11
CA SER A 266 4.69 11.76 1.42
C SER A 266 4.17 11.04 0.19
N ARG A 267 3.56 11.76 -0.78
CA ARG A 267 3.11 11.19 -2.06
C ARG A 267 4.29 10.67 -2.87
N ILE A 268 5.33 11.50 -3.02
CA ILE A 268 6.57 11.14 -3.75
C ILE A 268 7.22 9.90 -3.11
N ALA A 269 7.21 9.79 -1.77
CA ALA A 269 7.73 8.61 -1.10
C ALA A 269 6.96 7.32 -1.47
N LYS A 270 5.62 7.40 -1.57
CA LYS A 270 4.79 6.26 -1.95
C LYS A 270 4.91 5.92 -3.44
N GLU A 271 5.02 6.92 -4.30
CA GLU A 271 5.33 6.70 -5.71
C GLU A 271 6.69 6.03 -5.89
N THR A 272 7.71 6.46 -5.13
CA THR A 272 9.03 5.83 -5.11
C THR A 272 8.92 4.36 -4.71
N ASP A 273 8.17 4.04 -3.65
CA ASP A 273 7.95 2.67 -3.20
C ASP A 273 7.26 1.82 -4.28
N LEU A 274 6.24 2.35 -4.99
CA LEU A 274 5.58 1.66 -6.09
C LEU A 274 6.54 1.41 -7.27
N MET A 275 7.24 2.45 -7.73
CA MET A 275 8.13 2.34 -8.89
C MET A 275 9.28 1.38 -8.63
N LEU A 276 9.85 1.40 -7.43
CA LEU A 276 10.89 0.43 -7.04
C LEU A 276 10.34 -1.00 -6.93
N ALA A 277 9.14 -1.18 -6.39
CA ALA A 277 8.52 -2.51 -6.31
C ALA A 277 8.28 -3.11 -7.70
N LEU A 278 7.76 -2.31 -8.65
CA LEU A 278 7.56 -2.74 -10.04
C LEU A 278 8.90 -3.00 -10.76
N ALA A 279 9.89 -2.14 -10.54
CA ALA A 279 11.20 -2.26 -11.17
C ALA A 279 11.99 -3.48 -10.65
N ASN A 280 11.94 -3.77 -9.35
CA ASN A 280 12.59 -4.94 -8.75
C ASN A 280 12.04 -6.27 -9.29
N ASP A 281 10.75 -6.32 -9.64
CA ASP A 281 10.12 -7.48 -10.28
C ASP A 281 10.30 -7.49 -11.80
N ASN A 282 11.07 -6.55 -12.36
CA ASN A 282 11.21 -6.31 -13.81
C ASN A 282 9.87 -6.03 -14.52
N LYS A 283 8.84 -5.69 -13.77
CA LYS A 283 7.53 -5.33 -14.31
C LYS A 283 7.49 -3.86 -14.71
N LEU A 284 6.96 -3.60 -15.88
CA LEU A 284 6.76 -2.23 -16.37
C LEU A 284 8.03 -1.37 -16.34
N LEU A 285 9.20 -1.94 -16.65
CA LEU A 285 10.47 -1.19 -16.72
C LEU A 285 10.38 0.03 -17.65
N ASP A 286 9.60 -0.07 -18.73
CA ASP A 286 9.29 1.01 -19.65
C ASP A 286 8.61 2.21 -18.97
N LEU A 287 7.87 1.96 -17.89
CA LEU A 287 7.23 2.98 -17.05
C LEU A 287 8.14 3.45 -15.91
N CYS A 288 8.81 2.51 -15.25
CA CYS A 288 9.57 2.78 -14.03
C CYS A 288 10.85 3.57 -14.29
N LEU A 289 11.64 3.18 -15.30
CA LEU A 289 12.96 3.78 -15.55
C LEU A 289 12.88 5.27 -15.91
N PRO A 290 12.00 5.73 -16.81
CA PRO A 290 11.83 7.16 -17.08
C PRO A 290 11.45 7.95 -15.84
N TRP A 291 10.58 7.40 -14.99
CA TRP A 291 10.17 8.04 -13.74
C TRP A 291 11.34 8.10 -12.74
N ILE A 292 12.04 6.98 -12.53
CA ILE A 292 13.20 6.88 -11.62
C ILE A 292 14.30 7.87 -12.03
N ILE A 293 14.67 7.87 -13.31
CA ILE A 293 15.70 8.77 -13.85
C ILE A 293 15.24 10.22 -13.80
N GLY A 294 13.97 10.49 -14.18
CA GLY A 294 13.39 11.83 -14.12
C GLY A 294 13.40 12.45 -12.73
N TYR A 295 13.41 11.64 -11.67
CA TYR A 295 13.50 12.13 -10.29
C TYR A 295 14.78 12.94 -10.03
N PHE A 296 15.87 12.61 -10.70
CA PHE A 296 17.17 13.29 -10.55
C PHE A 296 17.22 14.70 -11.13
N SER A 297 16.18 15.12 -11.88
CA SER A 297 16.04 16.52 -12.35
C SER A 297 15.74 17.50 -11.20
N LYS A 298 15.23 17.01 -10.09
CA LYS A 298 14.88 17.85 -8.93
C LYS A 298 16.16 18.25 -8.22
N SER A 299 16.60 19.50 -8.45
CA SER A 299 17.79 20.03 -7.79
C SER A 299 17.57 20.19 -6.29
N LYS A 300 18.45 19.57 -5.52
CA LYS A 300 18.97 20.03 -4.23
C LYS A 300 17.97 20.60 -3.24
N SER A 301 17.55 19.81 -2.31
CA SER A 301 17.48 20.29 -0.95
C SER A 301 18.77 19.91 -0.21
N SER A 302 19.28 20.77 0.65
CA SER A 302 20.38 20.51 1.57
C SER A 302 20.02 19.44 2.63
N SER A 303 18.83 18.87 2.57
CA SER A 303 18.32 17.77 3.40
C SER A 303 18.62 16.43 2.75
N ILE A 304 18.84 15.41 3.58
CA ILE A 304 19.01 14.03 3.15
C ILE A 304 17.72 13.59 2.42
N ASP A 305 17.80 13.45 1.10
CA ASP A 305 16.70 12.95 0.28
C ASP A 305 16.73 11.41 0.27
N LEU A 306 15.93 10.82 1.15
CA LEU A 306 15.85 9.37 1.28
C LEU A 306 15.32 8.69 0.00
N ASN A 307 14.43 9.35 -0.74
CA ASN A 307 13.89 8.80 -1.98
C ASN A 307 14.98 8.74 -3.05
N ARG A 308 15.76 9.80 -3.20
CA ARG A 308 16.93 9.80 -4.10
C ARG A 308 17.89 8.68 -3.75
N TYR A 309 18.22 8.50 -2.46
CA TYR A 309 19.10 7.42 -2.02
C TYR A 309 18.55 6.04 -2.40
N LYS A 310 17.26 5.78 -2.22
CA LYS A 310 16.62 4.51 -2.61
C LYS A 310 16.73 4.27 -4.13
N LEU A 311 16.47 5.30 -4.94
CA LEU A 311 16.51 5.23 -6.40
C LEU A 311 17.94 5.02 -6.91
N GLU A 312 18.89 5.75 -6.36
CA GLU A 312 20.31 5.61 -6.65
C GLU A 312 20.80 4.19 -6.29
N HIS A 313 20.43 3.70 -5.10
CA HIS A 313 20.75 2.35 -4.67
C HIS A 313 20.18 1.28 -5.61
N PHE A 314 18.97 1.46 -6.10
CA PHE A 314 18.38 0.57 -7.10
C PHE A 314 19.18 0.58 -8.40
N LEU A 315 19.48 1.75 -8.97
CA LEU A 315 20.24 1.88 -10.21
C LEU A 315 21.66 1.29 -10.08
N MET A 316 22.29 1.49 -8.92
CA MET A 316 23.64 0.98 -8.62
C MET A 316 23.71 -0.55 -8.52
N ASN A 317 22.69 -1.19 -7.94
CA ASN A 317 22.71 -2.62 -7.63
C ASN A 317 21.91 -3.48 -8.64
N SER A 318 21.26 -2.88 -9.63
CA SER A 318 20.57 -3.65 -10.66
C SER A 318 21.54 -4.23 -11.69
N ASP A 319 21.51 -5.55 -11.89
CA ASP A 319 22.29 -6.23 -12.94
C ASP A 319 21.55 -6.30 -14.29
N ASN A 320 20.38 -5.66 -14.40
CA ASN A 320 19.55 -5.68 -15.59
C ASN A 320 20.18 -4.80 -16.69
N GLU A 321 20.41 -5.36 -17.88
CA GLU A 321 21.00 -4.65 -19.02
C GLU A 321 20.16 -3.45 -19.46
N ASN A 322 18.82 -3.53 -19.41
CA ASN A 322 17.96 -2.42 -19.76
C ASN A 322 18.13 -1.23 -18.81
N VAL A 323 18.42 -1.49 -17.52
CA VAL A 323 18.73 -0.44 -16.55
C VAL A 323 20.05 0.24 -16.90
N ASN A 324 21.09 -0.53 -17.25
CA ASN A 324 22.38 0.02 -17.66
C ASN A 324 22.26 0.84 -18.97
N GLU A 325 21.48 0.34 -19.92
CA GLU A 325 21.20 1.06 -21.17
C GLU A 325 20.44 2.38 -20.92
N ALA A 326 19.45 2.36 -20.04
CA ALA A 326 18.72 3.58 -19.67
C ALA A 326 19.62 4.62 -18.98
N ILE A 327 20.54 4.18 -18.10
CA ILE A 327 21.55 5.05 -17.47
C ILE A 327 22.46 5.68 -18.53
N ILE A 328 22.99 4.87 -19.46
CA ILE A 328 23.88 5.34 -20.53
C ILE A 328 23.17 6.35 -21.43
N ASN A 329 21.95 6.05 -21.87
CA ASN A 329 21.17 6.92 -22.73
C ASN A 329 20.84 8.25 -22.06
N SER A 330 20.73 8.28 -20.74
CA SER A 330 20.43 9.47 -19.96
C SER A 330 21.60 10.46 -19.87
N ILE A 331 22.78 10.10 -20.33
CA ILE A 331 23.93 11.02 -20.52
C ILE A 331 23.61 12.09 -21.57
N TYR A 332 22.64 11.86 -22.46
CA TYR A 332 22.19 12.83 -23.46
C TYR A 332 20.90 13.57 -23.03
N ASN A 333 20.48 13.44 -21.80
CA ASN A 333 19.27 14.10 -21.31
C ASN A 333 19.40 15.64 -21.39
N GLU A 334 18.32 16.34 -21.60
CA GLU A 334 18.30 17.81 -21.64
C GLU A 334 18.68 18.44 -20.27
N ASP A 335 18.30 17.79 -19.16
CA ASP A 335 18.58 18.25 -17.80
C ASP A 335 20.00 17.87 -17.36
N CYS A 336 20.79 18.89 -16.99
CA CYS A 336 22.18 18.69 -16.58
C CYS A 336 22.32 17.91 -15.26
N HIS A 337 21.34 17.98 -14.36
CA HIS A 337 21.39 17.23 -13.09
C HIS A 337 21.19 15.74 -13.34
N ILE A 338 20.31 15.36 -14.28
CA ILE A 338 20.19 13.96 -14.69
C ILE A 338 21.50 13.46 -15.29
N ARG A 339 22.11 14.25 -16.18
CA ARG A 339 23.41 13.87 -16.78
C ARG A 339 24.50 13.71 -15.73
N GLU A 340 24.58 14.65 -14.76
CA GLU A 340 25.52 14.61 -13.64
C GLU A 340 25.40 13.30 -12.85
N HIS A 341 24.19 13.00 -12.35
CA HIS A 341 23.96 11.80 -11.55
C HIS A 341 24.16 10.52 -12.33
N MET A 342 23.75 10.46 -13.61
CA MET A 342 23.97 9.27 -14.44
C MET A 342 25.44 9.04 -14.75
N ALA A 343 26.23 10.10 -14.94
CA ALA A 343 27.68 9.99 -15.07
C ALA A 343 28.32 9.41 -13.78
N ASP A 344 27.91 9.91 -12.61
CA ASP A 344 28.39 9.39 -11.33
C ASP A 344 28.08 7.89 -11.17
N ILE A 345 26.86 7.47 -11.53
CA ILE A 345 26.45 6.06 -11.48
C ILE A 345 27.26 5.21 -12.47
N ILE A 346 27.48 5.67 -13.70
CA ILE A 346 28.32 4.97 -14.69
C ILE A 346 29.73 4.74 -14.14
N GLY A 347 30.31 5.79 -13.55
CA GLY A 347 31.65 5.71 -12.97
C GLY A 347 31.72 4.80 -11.75
N ALA A 348 30.76 4.91 -10.83
CA ALA A 348 30.73 4.12 -9.61
C ALA A 348 30.45 2.62 -9.87
N LYS A 349 29.59 2.32 -10.83
CA LYS A 349 29.23 0.97 -11.26
C LYS A 349 30.22 0.36 -12.26
N VAL A 350 31.15 1.18 -12.77
CA VAL A 350 32.14 0.82 -13.80
C VAL A 350 31.46 0.25 -15.06
N ILE A 351 30.47 0.96 -15.59
CA ILE A 351 29.76 0.55 -16.81
C ILE A 351 30.64 0.92 -18.02
N GLN A 352 31.48 0.00 -18.47
CA GLN A 352 32.45 0.24 -19.56
C GLN A 352 31.77 0.66 -20.87
N GLN A 353 30.58 0.12 -21.17
CA GLN A 353 29.79 0.47 -22.35
C GLN A 353 29.38 1.95 -22.38
N GLY A 354 29.37 2.64 -21.22
CA GLY A 354 29.06 4.07 -21.09
C GLY A 354 30.18 5.00 -21.60
N PHE A 355 31.41 4.51 -21.79
CA PHE A 355 32.54 5.35 -22.18
C PHE A 355 32.28 6.20 -23.42
N TYR A 356 31.67 5.64 -24.46
CA TYR A 356 31.41 6.37 -25.71
C TYR A 356 30.39 7.53 -25.49
N ALA A 357 29.36 7.30 -24.69
CA ALA A 357 28.40 8.32 -24.35
C ALA A 357 29.03 9.47 -23.53
N LEU A 358 29.82 9.11 -22.50
CA LEU A 358 30.56 10.08 -21.67
C LEU A 358 31.53 10.92 -22.53
N LYS A 359 32.34 10.28 -23.40
CA LYS A 359 33.26 10.95 -24.30
C LYS A 359 32.56 11.94 -25.21
N THR A 360 31.41 11.52 -25.77
CA THR A 360 30.66 12.37 -26.72
C THR A 360 30.06 13.57 -25.99
N GLN A 361 29.45 13.34 -24.85
CA GLN A 361 28.82 14.41 -24.05
C GLN A 361 29.85 15.38 -23.49
N LEU A 362 31.02 14.91 -23.04
CA LEU A 362 32.10 15.76 -22.52
C LEU A 362 32.50 16.87 -23.51
N MET A 363 32.46 16.61 -24.83
CA MET A 363 32.85 17.57 -25.84
C MET A 363 31.84 18.70 -26.08
N VAL A 364 30.59 18.51 -25.62
CA VAL A 364 29.47 19.47 -25.82
C VAL A 364 28.86 19.98 -24.52
N GLU A 365 29.32 19.44 -23.38
CA GLU A 365 28.80 19.80 -22.06
C GLU A 365 29.22 21.22 -21.66
N GLU A 366 28.28 21.99 -21.15
CA GLU A 366 28.52 23.37 -20.68
C GLU A 366 28.46 23.49 -19.18
N ASN A 367 27.75 22.59 -18.49
CA ASN A 367 27.62 22.62 -17.04
C ASN A 367 28.88 22.08 -16.36
N TRP A 368 29.56 22.94 -15.57
CA TRP A 368 30.84 22.61 -14.95
C TRP A 368 30.76 21.44 -13.94
N PHE A 369 29.65 21.28 -13.22
CA PHE A 369 29.47 20.16 -12.28
C PHE A 369 29.32 18.84 -13.05
N THR A 370 28.48 18.85 -14.09
CA THR A 370 28.30 17.68 -14.98
C THR A 370 29.62 17.28 -15.66
N ILE A 371 30.43 18.27 -16.09
CA ILE A 371 31.79 18.02 -16.63
C ILE A 371 32.64 17.27 -15.59
N GLY A 372 32.59 17.68 -14.32
CA GLY A 372 33.34 17.01 -13.24
C GLY A 372 32.98 15.54 -13.12
N SER A 373 31.66 15.24 -13.03
CA SER A 373 31.16 13.86 -12.96
C SER A 373 31.51 13.03 -14.19
N ILE A 374 31.39 13.60 -15.39
CA ILE A 374 31.74 12.92 -16.65
C ILE A 374 33.25 12.58 -16.69
N VAL A 375 34.09 13.56 -16.30
CA VAL A 375 35.55 13.35 -16.27
C VAL A 375 35.96 12.24 -15.30
N GLU A 376 35.39 12.24 -14.09
CA GLU A 376 35.65 11.16 -13.12
C GLU A 376 35.15 9.81 -13.61
N ALA A 377 33.98 9.76 -14.22
CA ALA A 377 33.46 8.54 -14.79
C ALA A 377 34.35 7.98 -15.90
N ILE A 378 34.86 8.84 -16.80
CA ILE A 378 35.81 8.44 -17.83
C ILE A 378 37.07 7.83 -17.19
N GLY A 379 37.61 8.48 -16.13
CA GLY A 379 38.77 7.95 -15.41
C GLY A 379 38.60 6.54 -14.86
N ARG A 380 37.37 6.16 -14.53
CA ARG A 380 37.03 4.85 -13.95
C ARG A 380 36.66 3.77 -14.98
N VAL A 381 36.04 4.15 -16.10
CA VAL A 381 35.51 3.19 -17.07
C VAL A 381 36.36 3.01 -18.29
N ALA A 382 37.24 3.97 -18.63
CA ALA A 382 38.09 3.93 -19.81
C ALA A 382 39.41 3.20 -19.55
N THR A 383 40.02 2.66 -20.62
CA THR A 383 41.41 2.26 -20.61
C THR A 383 42.31 3.50 -20.67
N SER A 384 43.57 3.37 -20.29
CA SER A 384 44.57 4.47 -20.43
C SER A 384 44.69 4.93 -21.90
N GLU A 385 44.71 3.99 -22.85
CA GLU A 385 44.82 4.28 -24.29
C GLU A 385 43.61 5.10 -24.83
N ASP A 386 42.43 4.85 -24.31
CA ASP A 386 41.20 5.51 -24.78
C ASP A 386 40.89 6.80 -24.01
N GLY A 387 41.08 6.78 -22.67
CA GLY A 387 40.66 7.86 -21.77
C GLY A 387 41.62 9.03 -21.76
N LEU A 388 42.94 8.81 -21.70
CA LEU A 388 43.93 9.89 -21.64
C LEU A 388 43.80 10.89 -22.81
N PRO A 389 43.71 10.47 -24.08
CA PRO A 389 43.58 11.40 -25.18
C PRO A 389 42.31 12.25 -25.11
N VAL A 390 41.23 11.70 -24.54
CA VAL A 390 39.95 12.41 -24.39
C VAL A 390 40.08 13.52 -23.34
N ILE A 391 40.61 13.19 -22.16
CA ILE A 391 40.81 14.16 -21.07
C ILE A 391 41.80 15.25 -21.49
N GLU A 392 42.95 14.89 -22.09
CA GLU A 392 43.93 15.85 -22.53
C GLU A 392 43.41 16.79 -23.62
N LYS A 393 42.65 16.26 -24.58
CA LYS A 393 42.04 17.07 -25.61
C LYS A 393 41.03 18.06 -24.99
N TRP A 394 40.23 17.61 -24.04
CA TRP A 394 39.31 18.50 -23.34
C TRP A 394 40.03 19.61 -22.57
N ILE A 395 41.11 19.26 -21.82
CA ILE A 395 41.96 20.22 -21.11
C ILE A 395 42.59 21.23 -22.08
N ALA A 396 43.07 20.79 -23.23
CA ALA A 396 43.65 21.66 -24.23
C ALA A 396 42.66 22.69 -24.78
N MET A 397 41.41 22.28 -24.95
CA MET A 397 40.32 23.13 -25.48
C MET A 397 39.74 24.08 -24.42
N ASN A 398 39.56 23.61 -23.18
CA ASN A 398 38.77 24.29 -22.16
C ASN A 398 39.55 24.74 -20.92
N GLY A 399 40.81 24.32 -20.78
CA GLY A 399 41.56 24.57 -19.56
C GLY A 399 41.81 26.07 -19.27
N GLN A 400 41.95 26.91 -20.29
CA GLN A 400 42.09 28.36 -20.12
C GLN A 400 40.74 28.99 -19.67
N ARG A 401 39.64 28.64 -20.33
CA ARG A 401 38.28 29.05 -19.96
C ARG A 401 37.93 28.65 -18.54
N MET A 402 38.26 27.41 -18.14
CA MET A 402 38.08 26.95 -16.77
C MET A 402 38.78 27.82 -15.73
N ILE A 403 39.98 28.28 -16.01
CA ILE A 403 40.74 29.18 -15.12
C ILE A 403 40.14 30.60 -15.09
N GLU A 404 39.79 31.13 -16.26
CA GLU A 404 39.18 32.46 -16.41
C GLU A 404 37.81 32.54 -15.66
N GLU A 405 37.02 31.49 -15.74
CA GLU A 405 35.71 31.38 -15.07
C GLU A 405 35.85 30.88 -13.61
N LYS A 406 37.07 30.69 -13.10
CA LYS A 406 37.37 30.27 -11.72
C LYS A 406 36.76 28.94 -11.29
N GLN A 407 36.64 27.99 -12.20
CA GLN A 407 36.08 26.66 -11.96
C GLN A 407 37.14 25.72 -11.35
N PHE A 408 37.76 26.11 -10.26
CA PHE A 408 38.95 25.43 -9.70
C PHE A 408 38.61 24.07 -9.06
N PHE A 409 37.36 23.83 -8.66
CA PHE A 409 36.94 22.53 -8.16
C PHE A 409 37.15 21.43 -9.21
N LEU A 410 37.05 21.74 -10.49
CA LEU A 410 37.22 20.81 -11.59
C LEU A 410 38.66 20.31 -11.71
N LEU A 411 39.65 21.08 -11.24
CA LEU A 411 41.03 20.64 -11.23
C LEU A 411 41.27 19.36 -10.43
N LYS A 412 40.48 19.17 -9.35
CA LYS A 412 40.53 17.95 -8.53
C LYS A 412 39.99 16.75 -9.32
N HIS A 413 38.85 16.91 -9.98
CA HIS A 413 38.24 15.85 -10.79
C HIS A 413 39.15 15.43 -11.97
N LEU A 414 39.74 16.41 -12.67
CA LEU A 414 40.68 16.16 -13.76
C LEU A 414 41.93 15.44 -13.27
N PHE A 415 42.50 15.90 -12.16
CA PHE A 415 43.70 15.26 -11.59
C PHE A 415 43.43 13.82 -11.17
N HIS A 416 42.28 13.58 -10.51
CA HIS A 416 41.88 12.23 -10.09
C HIS A 416 41.64 11.30 -11.29
N ALA A 417 40.98 11.78 -12.33
CA ALA A 417 40.79 11.01 -13.56
C ALA A 417 42.11 10.64 -14.24
N LEU A 418 43.06 11.61 -14.33
CA LEU A 418 44.38 11.36 -14.86
C LEU A 418 45.17 10.32 -14.04
N LEU A 419 45.09 10.39 -12.70
CA LEU A 419 45.69 9.40 -11.80
C LEU A 419 45.17 7.98 -12.06
N LEU A 420 43.85 7.85 -12.24
CA LEU A 420 43.22 6.54 -12.51
C LEU A 420 43.66 5.98 -13.86
N LEU A 421 43.90 6.82 -14.86
CA LEU A 421 44.30 6.45 -16.20
C LEU A 421 45.82 6.24 -16.32
N ASP A 422 46.67 6.84 -15.45
CA ASP A 422 48.10 6.75 -15.46
C ASP A 422 48.68 5.41 -14.93
N SER A 423 47.91 4.38 -14.76
CA SER A 423 48.22 3.13 -14.05
C SER A 423 49.46 2.36 -14.54
N ASN A 424 50.14 2.79 -15.64
CA ASN A 424 51.26 2.10 -16.26
C ASN A 424 52.49 3.00 -16.58
N ASN A 425 52.99 3.81 -15.63
CA ASN A 425 54.19 4.67 -15.79
C ASN A 425 53.99 5.95 -16.60
N GLY A 426 52.76 6.47 -16.69
CA GLY A 426 52.51 7.79 -17.27
C GLY A 426 52.88 8.91 -16.29
N ASN A 427 53.26 10.08 -16.82
CA ASN A 427 53.50 11.30 -16.05
C ASN A 427 52.38 12.35 -16.23
N HIS A 428 51.26 11.95 -16.81
CA HIS A 428 50.19 12.91 -17.21
C HIS A 428 49.60 13.64 -16.01
N ALA A 429 49.32 12.95 -14.89
CA ALA A 429 48.84 13.54 -13.66
C ALA A 429 49.90 14.49 -13.05
N ASP A 430 51.17 14.13 -13.06
CA ASP A 430 52.25 14.97 -12.54
C ASP A 430 52.50 16.21 -13.41
N GLU A 431 52.42 16.10 -14.72
CA GLU A 431 52.52 17.24 -15.64
C GLU A 431 51.34 18.19 -15.46
N PHE A 432 50.14 17.64 -15.32
CA PHE A 432 48.92 18.42 -15.01
C PHE A 432 49.10 19.17 -13.68
N LEU A 433 49.54 18.48 -12.63
CA LEU A 433 49.78 19.07 -11.32
C LEU A 433 50.81 20.23 -11.40
N LYS A 434 51.94 20.04 -12.08
CA LYS A 434 52.94 21.08 -12.28
C LYS A 434 52.34 22.33 -12.95
N LYS A 435 51.51 22.13 -13.98
CA LYS A 435 50.88 23.21 -14.74
C LYS A 435 49.86 24.01 -13.93
N TYR A 436 49.05 23.33 -13.12
CA TYR A 436 47.91 23.93 -12.43
C TYR A 436 48.11 24.11 -10.91
N LYS A 437 49.30 23.74 -10.36
CA LYS A 437 49.60 23.81 -8.91
C LYS A 437 49.27 25.13 -8.25
N LYS A 438 49.54 26.24 -8.90
CA LYS A 438 49.25 27.58 -8.38
C LYS A 438 47.78 27.77 -8.06
N TYR A 439 46.87 27.31 -8.93
CA TYR A 439 45.42 27.49 -8.77
C TYR A 439 44.83 26.53 -7.74
N MET A 440 45.47 25.37 -7.53
CA MET A 440 45.06 24.38 -6.51
C MET A 440 45.38 24.89 -5.10
N HIS A 441 46.49 25.57 -4.89
CA HIS A 441 46.94 26.09 -3.59
C HIS A 441 46.20 27.36 -3.18
N GLU A 442 45.91 28.28 -4.10
CA GLU A 442 45.27 29.55 -3.83
C GLU A 442 43.81 29.42 -3.34
N ASN A 443 43.17 28.31 -3.59
CA ASN A 443 41.74 28.10 -3.38
C ASN A 443 41.38 27.02 -2.34
N GLN A 444 42.33 26.65 -1.43
CA GLN A 444 42.09 25.61 -0.42
C GLN A 444 41.43 24.31 -1.02
N VAL A 445 41.73 23.97 -2.23
CA VAL A 445 41.42 22.66 -2.79
C VAL A 445 42.25 21.67 -1.99
N GLY A 446 41.65 21.16 -0.91
CA GLY A 446 42.30 20.53 0.22
C GLY A 446 43.34 19.52 -0.15
N ALA A 447 44.30 19.35 0.72
CA ALA A 447 45.44 18.46 0.58
C ALA A 447 44.95 17.10 0.02
N ILE A 448 45.49 16.77 -1.15
CA ILE A 448 45.40 15.45 -1.75
C ILE A 448 46.25 14.50 -0.91
#